data_477f169acc3169a28409cb26c9cbd24b
#
_entry.id   477f169acc3169a28409cb26c9cbd24b
#
_cell.length_a   1.000
_cell.length_b   1.000
_cell.length_c   1.000
_cell.angle_alpha   90.00
_cell.angle_beta   90.00
_cell.angle_gamma   90.00
#
_symmetry.space_group_name_H-M   'P 1'
#
loop_
_entity.id
_entity.type
_entity.pdbx_description
1 polymer ?
#
loop_
_entity_poly.entity_id
_entity_poly.type
_entity_poly.pdbx_seq_one_letter_code
_entity_poly.pdbx_strand_id
1 'polypeptide(L)'
;MNIKYVLSSILLCFSLFCLPSCNDNETPANTPDGEEVEEVIKSYDWQLEGKWEYALNNGNDFSRTLVFEKDGKGSYDDGTLEWYCSNNHLYIDFDNGKSIKDCDYLFYGATLQLKSPQLSYILDCPFIGSWLATDAHNHFTGSTFYYTFAADGNAECFTFNTSGIWESQKYSWLRTQDGIQLLSNMATKNLICEADAEKLTIQGDGEFSHASPFYGKWKSVYSQDGIIDEKDENFSTIELYQRTDDDYFVYYEKDNKYASFQGPMSILLPNRALLINPADGSDPLFLYFRFYYSKDSEKVYLELSKDNSFTEYTRYEFVTTL
;
A
#
# COMPACT_ATOMS: atom_id res chain seq x y z
N MET A 1 -20.67 38.24 -8.70
CA MET A 1 -20.94 37.58 -7.41
C MET A 1 -19.68 36.80 -7.00
N ASN A 2 -18.89 37.40 -6.08
CA ASN A 2 -17.57 36.92 -5.71
C ASN A 2 -17.68 35.80 -4.66
N ILE A 3 -17.19 34.61 -4.99
CA ILE A 3 -17.04 33.52 -4.04
C ILE A 3 -15.60 33.56 -3.52
N LYS A 4 -15.46 33.97 -2.26
CA LYS A 4 -14.19 33.94 -1.51
C LYS A 4 -13.88 32.52 -1.12
N TYR A 5 -12.69 32.05 -1.51
CA TYR A 5 -12.11 30.81 -1.00
C TYR A 5 -11.68 31.04 0.46
N VAL A 6 -12.31 30.30 1.36
CA VAL A 6 -11.86 30.20 2.76
C VAL A 6 -10.91 29.00 2.82
N LEU A 7 -9.62 29.28 2.90
CA LEU A 7 -8.61 28.30 3.29
C LEU A 7 -8.80 28.05 4.80
N SER A 8 -9.32 26.88 5.13
CA SER A 8 -9.37 26.41 6.53
C SER A 8 -8.08 25.66 6.81
N SER A 9 -7.17 26.33 7.51
CA SER A 9 -5.97 25.71 8.09
C SER A 9 -6.42 24.83 9.25
N ILE A 10 -6.41 23.52 9.06
CA ILE A 10 -6.59 22.56 10.15
C ILE A 10 -5.24 22.43 10.86
N LEU A 11 -5.10 23.15 11.96
CA LEU A 11 -4.02 22.97 12.93
C LEU A 11 -4.34 21.71 13.75
N LEU A 12 -3.72 20.58 13.43
CA LEU A 12 -3.82 19.37 14.26
C LEU A 12 -2.91 19.56 15.48
N CYS A 13 -3.52 19.80 16.63
CA CYS A 13 -2.81 19.72 17.92
C CYS A 13 -2.52 18.25 18.23
N PHE A 14 -1.28 17.83 18.07
CA PHE A 14 -0.77 16.60 18.67
C PHE A 14 -0.55 16.86 20.17
N SER A 15 -1.38 16.26 20.99
CA SER A 15 -1.14 16.21 22.44
C SER A 15 -0.05 15.18 22.74
N LEU A 16 1.12 15.67 23.09
CA LEU A 16 2.21 14.90 23.68
C LEU A 16 1.75 14.24 24.98
N PHE A 17 1.74 12.93 25.05
CA PHE A 17 1.81 12.22 26.32
C PHE A 17 3.28 12.06 26.71
N CYS A 18 3.80 13.02 27.46
CA CYS A 18 5.03 12.84 28.21
C CYS A 18 4.69 12.08 29.50
N LEU A 19 5.16 10.87 29.66
CA LEU A 19 5.24 10.20 30.96
C LEU A 19 6.55 10.61 31.63
N PRO A 20 6.52 11.19 32.84
CA PRO A 20 7.74 11.48 33.58
C PRO A 20 8.23 10.19 34.24
N SER A 21 9.40 9.71 33.84
CA SER A 21 10.17 8.76 34.65
C SER A 21 11.04 9.56 35.62
N CYS A 22 10.59 9.65 36.85
CA CYS A 22 11.45 10.11 37.94
C CYS A 22 12.43 9.01 38.32
N ASN A 23 13.70 9.30 38.28
CA ASN A 23 14.67 8.58 39.11
C ASN A 23 15.56 9.59 39.81
N ASP A 24 15.40 9.61 41.13
CA ASP A 24 16.22 10.39 42.05
C ASP A 24 17.62 9.77 42.16
N ASN A 25 18.66 10.57 42.08
CA ASN A 25 19.67 10.73 43.12
C ASN A 25 21.04 11.11 42.62
N GLU A 26 21.56 12.03 43.42
CA GLU A 26 22.94 12.38 43.81
C GLU A 26 23.65 13.47 43.05
N THR A 27 23.68 14.59 43.74
CA THR A 27 24.52 15.75 43.48
C THR A 27 25.98 15.43 43.80
N PRO A 28 26.95 15.62 42.90
CA PRO A 28 28.35 15.85 43.27
C PRO A 28 28.69 17.33 43.22
N ALA A 29 29.60 17.69 44.13
CA ALA A 29 30.04 18.98 44.49
C ALA A 29 30.70 19.81 43.36
N ASN A 30 30.53 21.14 43.47
CA ASN A 30 31.16 22.24 42.74
C ASN A 30 32.62 22.01 42.31
N THR A 31 32.85 22.08 41.00
CA THR A 31 34.17 22.45 40.43
C THR A 31 33.98 23.71 39.60
N PRO A 32 34.86 24.73 39.71
CA PRO A 32 34.71 25.99 39.02
C PRO A 32 35.21 25.90 37.57
N ASP A 33 34.51 26.63 36.68
CA ASP A 33 34.85 26.93 35.30
C ASP A 33 35.16 25.71 34.39
N GLY A 34 34.11 24.93 34.12
CA GLY A 34 34.01 24.09 32.94
C GLY A 34 32.79 24.53 32.15
N GLU A 35 32.91 24.78 30.88
CA GLU A 35 31.78 24.81 29.95
C GLU A 35 30.89 23.62 30.28
N GLU A 36 29.65 23.88 30.70
CA GLU A 36 28.65 22.78 30.77
C GLU A 36 28.53 22.18 29.38
N VAL A 37 29.23 21.09 29.16
CA VAL A 37 28.99 20.23 27.99
C VAL A 37 27.62 19.65 28.24
N GLU A 38 26.59 20.25 27.64
CA GLU A 38 25.25 19.67 27.60
C GLU A 38 25.37 18.23 27.12
N GLU A 39 25.16 17.29 28.01
CA GLU A 39 25.24 15.89 27.70
C GLU A 39 24.11 15.56 26.66
N VAL A 40 24.49 15.32 25.42
CA VAL A 40 23.53 15.03 24.35
C VAL A 40 22.85 13.71 24.69
N ILE A 41 21.57 13.80 25.10
CA ILE A 41 20.75 12.62 25.34
C ILE A 41 20.44 11.97 23.99
N LYS A 42 21.10 10.84 23.72
CA LYS A 42 20.90 10.04 22.52
C LYS A 42 19.70 9.11 22.71
N SER A 43 18.82 9.07 21.72
CA SER A 43 17.72 8.13 21.62
C SER A 43 17.73 7.47 20.26
N TYR A 44 17.02 6.36 20.11
CA TYR A 44 16.91 5.63 18.86
C TYR A 44 15.43 5.47 18.52
N ASP A 45 15.01 6.06 17.40
CA ASP A 45 13.65 5.92 16.92
C ASP A 45 13.53 4.61 16.12
N TRP A 46 12.80 3.64 16.64
CA TRP A 46 12.60 2.35 16.01
C TRP A 46 11.97 2.47 14.60
N GLN A 47 11.27 3.55 14.28
CA GLN A 47 10.69 3.79 12.96
C GLN A 47 11.77 4.00 11.90
N LEU A 48 12.97 4.43 12.29
CA LEU A 48 14.12 4.54 11.39
C LEU A 48 14.77 3.19 11.11
N GLU A 49 14.61 2.19 11.98
CA GLU A 49 15.25 0.88 11.79
C GLU A 49 14.81 0.20 10.49
N GLY A 50 15.79 -0.32 9.75
CA GLY A 50 15.56 -1.04 8.50
C GLY A 50 16.43 -0.54 7.35
N LYS A 51 16.20 -1.11 6.18
CA LYS A 51 16.88 -0.75 4.93
C LYS A 51 16.04 0.25 4.16
N TRP A 52 16.64 1.39 3.82
CA TRP A 52 16.03 2.51 3.13
C TRP A 52 16.68 2.72 1.77
N GLU A 53 15.89 2.80 0.71
CA GLU A 53 16.36 3.06 -0.64
C GLU A 53 15.95 4.47 -1.10
N TYR A 54 16.85 5.17 -1.78
CA TYR A 54 16.62 6.53 -2.23
C TYR A 54 15.52 6.62 -3.28
N ALA A 55 14.47 7.38 -2.98
CA ALA A 55 13.25 7.45 -3.80
C ALA A 55 13.36 8.39 -5.02
N LEU A 56 14.24 9.40 -4.96
CA LEU A 56 14.35 10.43 -5.99
C LEU A 56 15.80 10.65 -6.39
N ASN A 57 16.13 10.39 -7.64
CA ASN A 57 17.46 10.59 -8.22
C ASN A 57 17.66 12.06 -8.65
N ASN A 58 17.85 12.96 -7.68
CA ASN A 58 18.06 14.38 -7.93
C ASN A 58 19.53 14.75 -8.16
N GLY A 59 20.40 13.77 -8.45
CA GLY A 59 21.83 14.01 -8.70
C GLY A 59 22.62 14.46 -7.47
N ASN A 60 22.10 14.28 -6.26
CA ASN A 60 22.83 14.56 -5.03
C ASN A 60 23.81 13.44 -4.72
N ASP A 61 25.01 13.80 -4.19
CA ASP A 61 26.07 12.90 -3.76
C ASP A 61 25.76 12.12 -2.46
N PHE A 62 24.48 11.94 -2.13
CA PHE A 62 24.07 11.15 -0.97
C PHE A 62 23.84 9.69 -1.35
N SER A 63 24.04 8.83 -0.35
CA SER A 63 23.91 7.38 -0.46
C SER A 63 22.58 6.95 -1.04
N ARG A 64 22.63 5.94 -1.91
CA ARG A 64 21.42 5.33 -2.50
C ARG A 64 20.70 4.44 -1.50
N THR A 65 21.43 3.83 -0.58
CA THR A 65 20.93 2.93 0.44
C THR A 65 21.39 3.38 1.81
N LEU A 66 20.50 3.40 2.79
CA LEU A 66 20.79 3.57 4.21
C LEU A 66 20.23 2.37 4.97
N VAL A 67 21.00 1.83 5.89
CA VAL A 67 20.54 0.80 6.83
C VAL A 67 20.74 1.32 8.24
N PHE A 68 19.67 1.38 9.02
CA PHE A 68 19.72 1.77 10.43
C PHE A 68 19.47 0.54 11.29
N GLU A 69 20.40 0.24 12.18
CA GLU A 69 20.33 -0.86 13.16
C GLU A 69 19.96 -0.33 14.55
N LYS A 70 19.40 -1.20 15.40
CA LYS A 70 18.87 -0.85 16.73
C LYS A 70 19.88 -0.19 17.68
N ASP A 71 21.16 -0.47 17.52
CA ASP A 71 22.23 0.00 18.41
C ASP A 71 22.85 1.35 17.99
N GLY A 72 22.23 2.04 17.03
CA GLY A 72 22.73 3.30 16.49
C GLY A 72 23.84 3.16 15.48
N LYS A 73 24.11 1.94 15.03
CA LYS A 73 25.00 1.65 13.91
C LYS A 73 24.21 1.48 12.63
N GLY A 74 24.90 1.36 11.52
CA GLY A 74 24.30 1.09 10.25
C GLY A 74 25.30 1.08 9.12
N SER A 75 24.76 1.02 7.90
CA SER A 75 25.57 1.06 6.68
C SER A 75 24.93 1.96 5.63
N TYR A 76 25.74 2.36 4.67
CA TYR A 76 25.28 3.08 3.49
C TYR A 76 26.08 2.62 2.30
N ASP A 77 25.45 2.38 1.16
CA ASP A 77 26.11 1.88 -0.05
C ASP A 77 27.22 0.85 0.30
N ASP A 78 28.50 1.27 0.27
CA ASP A 78 29.67 0.44 0.58
C ASP A 78 30.37 0.84 1.91
N GLY A 79 29.76 1.70 2.74
CA GLY A 79 30.33 2.26 3.96
C GLY A 79 29.53 1.97 5.22
N THR A 80 30.03 2.47 6.36
CA THR A 80 29.36 2.38 7.65
C THR A 80 28.92 3.74 8.15
N LEU A 81 27.88 3.76 8.99
CA LEU A 81 27.38 4.97 9.62
C LEU A 81 27.07 4.72 11.11
N GLU A 82 27.08 5.81 11.86
CA GLU A 82 26.50 5.88 13.20
C GLU A 82 25.35 6.87 13.17
N TRP A 83 24.29 6.58 13.92
CA TRP A 83 23.11 7.42 13.98
C TRP A 83 22.50 7.50 15.38
N TYR A 84 21.83 8.57 15.66
CA TYR A 84 21.01 8.75 16.87
C TYR A 84 19.99 9.87 16.65
N CYS A 85 18.99 9.91 17.52
CA CYS A 85 18.06 11.03 17.63
C CYS A 85 18.34 11.82 18.91
N SER A 86 18.20 13.12 18.85
CA SER A 86 18.23 14.02 20.01
C SER A 86 17.23 15.15 19.77
N ASN A 87 16.38 15.44 20.75
CA ASN A 87 15.35 16.48 20.65
C ASN A 87 14.46 16.34 19.38
N ASN A 88 14.13 15.11 18.98
CA ASN A 88 13.38 14.77 17.77
C ASN A 88 14.07 15.11 16.43
N HIS A 89 15.38 15.36 16.45
CA HIS A 89 16.18 15.54 15.25
C HIS A 89 17.08 14.33 15.03
N LEU A 90 17.31 13.99 13.76
CA LEU A 90 18.17 12.89 13.32
C LEU A 90 19.61 13.40 13.12
N TYR A 91 20.55 12.62 13.59
CA TYR A 91 21.98 12.80 13.41
C TYR A 91 22.55 11.53 12.78
N ILE A 92 23.34 11.68 11.70
CA ILE A 92 24.02 10.60 11.00
C ILE A 92 25.45 11.02 10.73
N ASP A 93 26.39 10.20 11.17
CA ASP A 93 27.81 10.36 10.88
C ASP A 93 28.28 9.20 10.00
N PHE A 94 28.81 9.52 8.81
CA PHE A 94 29.32 8.56 7.83
C PHE A 94 30.83 8.39 8.00
N ASP A 95 31.35 7.19 7.80
CA ASP A 95 32.80 6.88 7.90
C ASP A 95 33.67 7.65 6.91
N ASN A 96 33.08 8.18 5.83
CA ASN A 96 33.77 9.04 4.85
C ASN A 96 33.90 10.52 5.30
N GLY A 97 33.51 10.84 6.54
CA GLY A 97 33.58 12.17 7.12
C GLY A 97 32.43 13.10 6.74
N LYS A 98 31.45 12.66 5.95
CA LYS A 98 30.18 13.39 5.77
C LYS A 98 29.30 13.22 7.00
N SER A 99 28.38 14.13 7.22
CA SER A 99 27.38 14.02 8.30
C SER A 99 26.09 14.72 7.94
N ILE A 100 24.99 14.22 8.52
CA ILE A 100 23.69 14.90 8.59
C ILE A 100 23.50 15.25 10.06
N LYS A 101 23.28 16.51 10.39
CA LYS A 101 23.14 16.99 11.76
C LYS A 101 21.87 17.81 11.90
N ASP A 102 21.22 17.65 13.04
CA ASP A 102 20.05 18.46 13.42
C ASP A 102 18.95 18.42 12.35
N CYS A 103 18.68 17.21 11.83
CA CYS A 103 17.79 17.04 10.69
C CYS A 103 16.38 16.67 11.15
N ASP A 104 15.42 17.53 10.84
CA ASP A 104 14.00 17.14 10.93
C ASP A 104 13.68 16.03 9.96
N TYR A 105 12.87 15.07 10.39
CA TYR A 105 12.40 13.97 9.55
C TYR A 105 10.91 13.69 9.76
N LEU A 106 10.28 13.09 8.75
CA LEU A 106 8.87 12.71 8.77
C LEU A 106 8.68 11.36 8.10
N PHE A 107 7.69 10.61 8.57
CA PHE A 107 7.26 9.35 7.96
C PHE A 107 5.90 9.49 7.28
N TYR A 108 5.78 8.87 6.11
CA TYR A 108 4.53 8.66 5.38
C TYR A 108 4.50 7.21 4.92
N GLY A 109 3.74 6.35 5.62
CA GLY A 109 3.77 4.91 5.36
C GLY A 109 5.17 4.33 5.52
N ALA A 110 5.77 3.94 4.42
CA ALA A 110 7.15 3.47 4.34
C ALA A 110 8.11 4.50 3.74
N THR A 111 7.71 5.76 3.63
CA THR A 111 8.59 6.84 3.13
C THR A 111 9.14 7.66 4.29
N LEU A 112 10.46 7.79 4.34
CA LEU A 112 11.20 8.71 5.21
C LEU A 112 11.54 9.97 4.41
N GLN A 113 11.13 11.14 4.90
CA GLN A 113 11.54 12.43 4.36
C GLN A 113 12.47 13.13 5.35
N LEU A 114 13.67 13.47 4.89
CA LEU A 114 14.62 14.35 5.58
C LEU A 114 14.43 15.78 5.06
N LYS A 115 14.44 16.77 5.95
CA LYS A 115 14.19 18.16 5.55
C LYS A 115 15.47 18.92 5.20
N SER A 116 16.58 18.57 5.82
CA SER A 116 17.86 19.25 5.60
C SER A 116 19.05 18.27 5.75
N PRO A 117 19.62 17.75 4.66
CA PRO A 117 19.25 17.99 3.25
C PRO A 117 17.87 17.42 2.90
N GLN A 118 17.23 17.98 1.87
CA GLN A 118 15.93 17.49 1.42
C GLN A 118 16.11 16.19 0.65
N LEU A 119 15.88 15.07 1.32
CA LEU A 119 16.04 13.71 0.79
C LEU A 119 14.80 12.89 1.09
N SER A 120 14.50 11.92 0.24
CA SER A 120 13.39 10.99 0.43
C SER A 120 13.86 9.56 0.19
N TYR A 121 13.54 8.68 1.11
CA TYR A 121 13.88 7.26 1.08
C TYR A 121 12.63 6.40 1.26
N ILE A 122 12.62 5.23 0.64
CA ILE A 122 11.57 4.22 0.81
C ILE A 122 12.15 3.06 1.59
N LEU A 123 11.48 2.67 2.66
CA LEU A 123 11.80 1.48 3.45
C LEU A 123 11.54 0.22 2.61
N ASP A 124 12.47 -0.72 2.64
CA ASP A 124 12.24 -2.10 2.24
C ASP A 124 11.26 -2.74 3.26
N CYS A 125 9.98 -2.60 2.97
CA CYS A 125 8.89 -2.90 3.89
C CYS A 125 7.97 -3.96 3.30
N PRO A 126 7.83 -5.13 3.93
CA PRO A 126 7.03 -6.22 3.39
C PRO A 126 5.53 -5.91 3.31
N PHE A 127 5.03 -4.87 3.99
CA PHE A 127 3.62 -4.49 3.91
C PHE A 127 3.24 -3.81 2.59
N ILE A 128 4.22 -3.19 1.89
CA ILE A 128 3.94 -2.48 0.63
C ILE A 128 3.44 -3.46 -0.42
N GLY A 129 2.35 -3.11 -1.08
CA GLY A 129 1.80 -3.89 -2.18
C GLY A 129 0.31 -4.10 -2.10
N SER A 130 -0.12 -5.13 -2.78
CA SER A 130 -1.51 -5.54 -2.94
C SER A 130 -1.72 -6.92 -2.32
N TRP A 131 -2.71 -7.05 -1.46
CA TRP A 131 -2.93 -8.21 -0.61
C TRP A 131 -4.36 -8.71 -0.74
N LEU A 132 -4.54 -9.89 -1.33
CA LEU A 132 -5.81 -10.54 -1.56
C LEU A 132 -6.04 -11.63 -0.51
N ALA A 133 -7.23 -11.66 0.10
CA ALA A 133 -7.61 -12.75 0.98
C ALA A 133 -7.50 -14.10 0.25
N THR A 134 -6.94 -15.11 0.90
CA THR A 134 -6.63 -16.39 0.25
C THR A 134 -7.87 -17.15 -0.24
N ASP A 135 -9.03 -16.86 0.34
CA ASP A 135 -10.33 -17.45 0.00
C ASP A 135 -11.27 -16.51 -0.79
N ALA A 136 -10.77 -15.33 -1.21
CA ALA A 136 -11.58 -14.25 -1.77
C ALA A 136 -12.49 -14.64 -2.95
N HIS A 137 -12.11 -15.64 -3.73
CA HIS A 137 -12.88 -16.05 -4.92
C HIS A 137 -13.88 -17.17 -4.64
N ASN A 138 -13.71 -17.92 -3.56
CA ASN A 138 -14.50 -19.13 -3.28
C ASN A 138 -15.43 -18.96 -2.07
N HIS A 139 -14.97 -18.29 -1.05
CA HIS A 139 -15.72 -18.08 0.19
C HIS A 139 -15.31 -16.76 0.82
N PHE A 140 -16.28 -15.88 1.02
CA PHE A 140 -16.03 -14.58 1.63
C PHE A 140 -17.10 -14.26 2.68
N THR A 141 -16.68 -14.02 3.94
CA THR A 141 -17.57 -13.87 5.09
C THR A 141 -17.81 -12.42 5.53
N GLY A 142 -17.58 -11.44 4.66
CA GLY A 142 -17.82 -10.02 4.96
C GLY A 142 -16.67 -9.28 5.65
N SER A 143 -15.51 -9.93 5.81
CA SER A 143 -14.26 -9.27 6.20
C SER A 143 -13.66 -8.48 5.04
N THR A 144 -12.56 -7.78 5.25
CA THR A 144 -11.82 -7.15 4.16
C THR A 144 -11.25 -8.24 3.25
N PHE A 145 -11.52 -8.14 1.95
CA PHE A 145 -11.03 -9.15 1.01
C PHE A 145 -9.78 -8.71 0.25
N TYR A 146 -9.47 -7.41 0.25
CA TYR A 146 -8.33 -6.88 -0.46
C TYR A 146 -7.80 -5.61 0.22
N TYR A 147 -6.47 -5.53 0.35
CA TYR A 147 -5.76 -4.35 0.84
C TYR A 147 -4.76 -3.87 -0.19
N THR A 148 -4.54 -2.57 -0.25
CA THR A 148 -3.39 -1.97 -0.91
C THR A 148 -2.66 -1.05 0.05
N PHE A 149 -1.33 -1.13 0.09
CA PHE A 149 -0.48 -0.25 0.88
C PHE A 149 0.59 0.35 -0.04
N ALA A 150 0.52 1.64 -0.27
CA ALA A 150 1.52 2.34 -1.06
C ALA A 150 2.63 2.91 -0.17
N ALA A 151 3.84 3.00 -0.69
CA ALA A 151 4.99 3.49 0.06
C ALA A 151 4.81 4.92 0.59
N ASP A 152 4.04 5.75 -0.10
CA ASP A 152 3.73 7.14 0.24
C ASP A 152 2.73 7.31 1.40
N GLY A 153 2.34 6.21 2.05
CA GLY A 153 1.40 6.23 3.17
C GLY A 153 -0.07 6.17 2.78
N ASN A 154 -0.40 6.02 1.50
CA ASN A 154 -1.76 5.76 1.08
C ASN A 154 -2.10 4.28 1.25
N ALA A 155 -3.30 3.98 1.75
CA ALA A 155 -3.85 2.64 1.82
C ALA A 155 -5.31 2.63 1.38
N GLU A 156 -5.76 1.50 0.85
CA GLU A 156 -7.15 1.28 0.50
C GLU A 156 -7.58 -0.12 0.94
N CYS A 157 -8.73 -0.19 1.61
CA CYS A 157 -9.32 -1.45 2.09
C CYS A 157 -10.61 -1.69 1.33
N PHE A 158 -10.82 -2.90 0.85
CA PHE A 158 -12.00 -3.28 0.06
C PHE A 158 -12.83 -4.31 0.81
N THR A 159 -14.12 -4.01 0.96
CA THR A 159 -15.12 -4.86 1.60
C THR A 159 -16.35 -4.95 0.72
N PHE A 160 -17.27 -5.87 1.02
CA PHE A 160 -18.56 -5.93 0.34
C PHE A 160 -19.63 -5.29 1.19
N ASN A 161 -20.47 -4.44 0.57
CA ASN A 161 -21.63 -3.86 1.23
C ASN A 161 -22.78 -4.87 1.36
N THR A 162 -23.90 -4.43 1.94
CA THR A 162 -25.07 -5.28 2.16
C THR A 162 -25.71 -5.82 0.87
N SER A 163 -25.48 -5.15 -0.26
CA SER A 163 -25.93 -5.59 -1.59
C SER A 163 -24.93 -6.50 -2.30
N GLY A 164 -23.80 -6.86 -1.65
CA GLY A 164 -22.77 -7.68 -2.24
C GLY A 164 -21.83 -6.93 -3.19
N ILE A 165 -21.97 -5.63 -3.36
CA ILE A 165 -21.08 -4.83 -4.21
C ILE A 165 -19.87 -4.38 -3.39
N TRP A 166 -18.67 -4.50 -3.96
CA TRP A 166 -17.48 -4.06 -3.29
C TRP A 166 -17.44 -2.54 -3.10
N GLU A 167 -16.90 -2.14 -1.99
CA GLU A 167 -16.66 -0.74 -1.64
C GLU A 167 -15.25 -0.59 -1.12
N SER A 168 -14.62 0.52 -1.44
CA SER A 168 -13.31 0.83 -0.92
C SER A 168 -13.36 1.96 0.10
N GLN A 169 -12.54 1.85 1.12
CA GLN A 169 -12.29 2.90 2.08
C GLN A 169 -10.80 3.28 2.06
N LYS A 170 -10.54 4.57 1.88
CA LYS A 170 -9.19 5.13 1.83
C LYS A 170 -8.72 5.52 3.22
N TYR A 171 -7.45 5.26 3.46
CA TYR A 171 -6.73 5.55 4.68
C TYR A 171 -5.36 6.15 4.38
N SER A 172 -4.79 6.84 5.36
CA SER A 172 -3.34 6.93 5.48
C SER A 172 -2.88 5.80 6.39
N TRP A 173 -1.71 5.24 6.14
CA TRP A 173 -1.16 4.20 6.99
C TRP A 173 0.21 4.55 7.53
N LEU A 174 0.50 4.02 8.71
CA LEU A 174 1.79 4.11 9.39
C LEU A 174 2.19 2.73 9.90
N ARG A 175 3.48 2.44 9.86
CA ARG A 175 4.06 1.27 10.52
C ARG A 175 3.98 1.44 12.04
N THR A 176 3.65 0.38 12.76
CA THR A 176 3.72 0.28 14.21
C THR A 176 4.64 -0.88 14.61
N GLN A 177 4.95 -1.03 15.89
CA GLN A 177 5.78 -2.15 16.37
C GLN A 177 5.10 -3.51 16.14
N ASP A 178 3.76 -3.54 16.18
CA ASP A 178 2.96 -4.78 16.09
C ASP A 178 2.23 -4.89 14.74
N GLY A 179 2.57 -4.05 13.73
CA GLY A 179 1.92 -4.09 12.42
C GLY A 179 1.67 -2.74 11.79
N ILE A 180 0.41 -2.40 11.54
CA ILE A 180 -0.01 -1.20 10.79
C ILE A 180 -1.10 -0.44 11.54
N GLN A 181 -1.03 0.89 11.52
CA GLN A 181 -2.12 1.78 11.90
C GLN A 181 -2.73 2.42 10.65
N LEU A 182 -4.04 2.29 10.48
CA LEU A 182 -4.83 2.94 9.44
C LEU A 182 -5.54 4.16 10.02
N LEU A 183 -5.39 5.30 9.36
CA LEU A 183 -5.93 6.59 9.77
C LEU A 183 -6.90 7.11 8.71
N SER A 184 -8.11 7.45 9.10
CA SER A 184 -9.06 8.17 8.27
C SER A 184 -9.66 9.36 9.03
N ASN A 185 -10.40 10.22 8.36
CA ASN A 185 -11.08 11.35 9.01
C ASN A 185 -12.12 10.92 10.07
N MET A 186 -12.55 9.65 10.05
CA MET A 186 -13.61 9.15 10.92
C MET A 186 -13.14 8.13 11.95
N ALA A 187 -12.02 7.46 11.71
CA ALA A 187 -11.57 6.35 12.56
C ALA A 187 -10.07 6.10 12.44
N THR A 188 -9.52 5.56 13.52
CA THR A 188 -8.20 4.92 13.56
C THR A 188 -8.40 3.43 13.76
N LYS A 189 -7.81 2.59 12.91
CA LYS A 189 -7.83 1.12 13.02
C LYS A 189 -6.39 0.63 13.18
N ASN A 190 -6.11 -0.10 14.25
CA ASN A 190 -4.83 -0.77 14.43
C ASN A 190 -4.95 -2.20 13.93
N LEU A 191 -4.08 -2.59 13.02
CA LEU A 191 -3.96 -3.94 12.50
C LEU A 191 -2.73 -4.58 13.14
N ILE A 192 -2.93 -5.56 14.00
CA ILE A 192 -1.85 -6.43 14.46
C ILE A 192 -1.58 -7.40 13.32
N CYS A 193 -0.43 -7.29 12.69
CA CYS A 193 -0.15 -8.07 11.49
C CYS A 193 1.35 -8.30 11.29
N GLU A 194 1.63 -9.39 10.58
CA GLU A 194 2.96 -9.78 10.11
C GLU A 194 2.92 -9.99 8.61
N ALA A 195 3.98 -9.60 7.92
CA ALA A 195 4.10 -9.81 6.48
C ALA A 195 5.51 -10.27 6.11
N ASP A 196 5.57 -11.09 5.07
CA ASP A 196 6.78 -11.41 4.31
C ASP A 196 6.55 -11.13 2.81
N ALA A 197 7.42 -11.60 1.93
CA ALA A 197 7.30 -11.35 0.49
C ALA A 197 6.08 -12.00 -0.17
N GLU A 198 5.46 -13.00 0.45
CA GLU A 198 4.39 -13.81 -0.15
C GLU A 198 3.07 -13.71 0.61
N LYS A 199 3.13 -13.43 1.90
CA LYS A 199 1.99 -13.57 2.81
C LYS A 199 1.88 -12.39 3.78
N LEU A 200 0.66 -11.91 3.98
CA LEU A 200 0.26 -11.01 5.05
C LEU A 200 -0.75 -11.72 5.95
N THR A 201 -0.48 -11.77 7.25
CA THR A 201 -1.42 -12.30 8.24
C THR A 201 -1.91 -11.16 9.12
N ILE A 202 -3.22 -10.94 9.18
CA ILE A 202 -3.85 -9.91 10.00
C ILE A 202 -4.70 -10.58 11.08
N GLN A 203 -4.44 -10.26 12.35
CA GLN A 203 -5.20 -10.80 13.45
C GLN A 203 -6.67 -10.40 13.37
N GLY A 204 -7.56 -11.39 13.25
CA GLY A 204 -9.01 -11.19 13.14
C GLY A 204 -9.54 -11.04 11.71
N ASP A 205 -8.69 -10.71 10.73
CA ASP A 205 -9.09 -10.65 9.32
C ASP A 205 -8.63 -11.87 8.50
N GLY A 206 -7.54 -12.56 8.92
CA GLY A 206 -7.08 -13.81 8.29
C GLY A 206 -5.78 -13.67 7.51
N GLU A 207 -5.62 -14.52 6.49
CA GLU A 207 -4.43 -14.61 5.66
C GLU A 207 -4.67 -14.03 4.28
N PHE A 208 -3.67 -13.32 3.77
CA PHE A 208 -3.69 -12.67 2.46
C PHE A 208 -2.42 -13.07 1.70
N SER A 209 -2.55 -13.29 0.40
CA SER A 209 -1.43 -13.47 -0.51
C SER A 209 -1.11 -12.19 -1.25
N HIS A 210 0.14 -12.03 -1.65
CA HIS A 210 0.57 -10.91 -2.49
C HIS A 210 0.04 -11.12 -3.92
N ALA A 211 -1.19 -10.67 -4.17
CA ALA A 211 -1.90 -10.88 -5.42
C ALA A 211 -2.87 -9.74 -5.71
N SER A 212 -3.32 -9.68 -6.95
CA SER A 212 -4.41 -8.83 -7.39
C SER A 212 -5.71 -9.64 -7.48
N PRO A 213 -6.87 -9.11 -7.05
CA PRO A 213 -8.15 -9.80 -7.20
C PRO A 213 -8.56 -10.00 -8.66
N PHE A 214 -7.88 -9.34 -9.59
CA PHE A 214 -8.17 -9.46 -11.03
C PHE A 214 -7.50 -10.66 -11.67
N TYR A 215 -6.30 -11.06 -11.21
CA TYR A 215 -5.49 -12.04 -11.91
C TYR A 215 -6.11 -13.43 -11.81
N GLY A 216 -6.19 -14.07 -12.98
CA GLY A 216 -6.71 -15.40 -13.14
C GLY A 216 -7.52 -15.57 -14.40
N LYS A 217 -8.10 -16.75 -14.54
CA LYS A 217 -9.03 -17.10 -15.59
C LYS A 217 -10.46 -16.99 -15.08
N TRP A 218 -11.28 -16.26 -15.83
CA TRP A 218 -12.65 -15.95 -15.50
C TRP A 218 -13.57 -16.43 -16.62
N LYS A 219 -14.69 -17.08 -16.27
CA LYS A 219 -15.70 -17.60 -17.17
C LYS A 219 -17.00 -16.80 -17.02
N SER A 220 -17.59 -16.35 -18.12
CA SER A 220 -18.87 -15.66 -18.07
C SER A 220 -20.00 -16.61 -17.64
N VAL A 221 -20.81 -16.14 -16.68
CA VAL A 221 -21.93 -16.89 -16.13
C VAL A 221 -23.27 -16.15 -16.28
N TYR A 222 -23.21 -14.87 -16.64
CA TYR A 222 -24.38 -14.03 -16.86
C TYR A 222 -24.03 -12.93 -17.86
N SER A 223 -24.95 -12.65 -18.78
CA SER A 223 -24.95 -11.47 -19.65
C SER A 223 -26.33 -10.80 -19.58
N GLN A 224 -26.47 -9.65 -20.22
CA GLN A 224 -27.77 -8.97 -20.34
C GLN A 224 -28.88 -9.87 -20.92
N ASP A 225 -28.52 -10.84 -21.76
CA ASP A 225 -29.45 -11.79 -22.37
C ASP A 225 -29.92 -12.90 -21.41
N GLY A 226 -29.42 -12.93 -20.17
CA GLY A 226 -29.80 -13.87 -19.13
C GLY A 226 -28.65 -14.71 -18.58
N ILE A 227 -28.99 -15.75 -17.82
CA ILE A 227 -28.04 -16.72 -17.27
C ILE A 227 -27.45 -17.53 -18.41
N ILE A 228 -26.12 -17.60 -18.47
CA ILE A 228 -25.42 -18.46 -19.44
C ILE A 228 -25.39 -19.89 -18.85
N ASP A 229 -26.11 -20.81 -19.42
CA ASP A 229 -26.07 -22.20 -18.99
C ASP A 229 -24.73 -22.81 -19.41
N GLU A 230 -24.06 -23.50 -18.49
CA GLU A 230 -22.81 -24.22 -18.78
C GLU A 230 -22.95 -25.27 -19.90
N LYS A 231 -24.19 -25.79 -20.11
CA LYS A 231 -24.50 -26.75 -21.16
C LYS A 231 -24.61 -26.11 -22.54
N ASP A 232 -24.80 -24.79 -22.60
CA ASP A 232 -25.01 -24.11 -23.88
C ASP A 232 -23.72 -23.80 -24.65
N GLU A 233 -22.54 -24.13 -24.10
CA GLU A 233 -21.23 -23.84 -24.72
C GLU A 233 -21.04 -22.38 -25.17
N ASN A 234 -21.87 -21.48 -24.66
CA ASN A 234 -22.00 -20.08 -25.07
C ASN A 234 -21.27 -19.09 -24.16
N PHE A 235 -20.32 -19.58 -23.36
CA PHE A 235 -19.57 -18.71 -22.45
C PHE A 235 -18.35 -18.07 -23.10
N SER A 236 -18.06 -16.84 -22.71
CA SER A 236 -16.78 -16.20 -22.98
C SER A 236 -15.82 -16.41 -21.80
N THR A 237 -14.54 -16.36 -22.09
CA THR A 237 -13.49 -16.43 -21.05
C THR A 237 -12.62 -15.20 -21.16
N ILE A 238 -12.22 -14.68 -20.01
CA ILE A 238 -11.16 -13.67 -19.92
C ILE A 238 -10.01 -14.22 -19.07
N GLU A 239 -8.81 -13.84 -19.44
CA GLU A 239 -7.59 -14.09 -18.67
C GLU A 239 -6.93 -12.78 -18.37
N LEU A 240 -6.66 -12.54 -17.09
CA LEU A 240 -6.03 -11.33 -16.55
C LEU A 240 -4.77 -11.78 -15.83
N TYR A 241 -3.60 -11.29 -16.24
CA TYR A 241 -2.34 -11.66 -15.62
C TYR A 241 -1.27 -10.59 -15.79
N GLN A 242 -0.26 -10.67 -14.97
CA GLN A 242 0.93 -9.83 -15.11
C GLN A 242 1.92 -10.48 -16.06
N ARG A 243 2.36 -9.73 -17.07
CA ARG A 243 3.38 -10.15 -18.04
C ARG A 243 4.57 -9.20 -17.94
N THR A 244 5.68 -9.69 -17.40
CA THR A 244 6.88 -8.88 -17.17
C THR A 244 6.56 -7.64 -16.33
N ASP A 245 6.39 -6.47 -16.93
CA ASP A 245 6.14 -5.19 -16.26
C ASP A 245 4.72 -4.65 -16.51
N ASP A 246 3.91 -5.33 -17.33
CA ASP A 246 2.57 -4.90 -17.72
C ASP A 246 1.48 -5.88 -17.28
N ASP A 247 0.35 -5.34 -16.84
CA ASP A 247 -0.88 -6.10 -16.73
C ASP A 247 -1.40 -6.41 -18.12
N TYR A 248 -1.94 -7.61 -18.31
CA TYR A 248 -2.37 -8.07 -19.61
C TYR A 248 -3.78 -8.66 -19.57
N PHE A 249 -4.58 -8.30 -20.56
CA PHE A 249 -5.96 -8.76 -20.74
C PHE A 249 -6.06 -9.63 -22.01
N VAL A 250 -6.71 -10.80 -21.89
CA VAL A 250 -7.03 -11.66 -23.02
C VAL A 250 -8.50 -12.04 -22.97
N TYR A 251 -9.20 -11.91 -24.09
CA TYR A 251 -10.60 -12.30 -24.22
C TYR A 251 -10.74 -13.39 -25.27
N TYR A 252 -11.42 -14.44 -24.90
CA TYR A 252 -11.78 -15.56 -25.77
C TYR A 252 -13.29 -15.52 -25.95
N GLU A 253 -13.72 -15.32 -27.19
CA GLU A 253 -15.10 -15.51 -27.57
C GLU A 253 -15.41 -16.99 -27.62
N LYS A 254 -16.59 -17.37 -27.14
CA LYS A 254 -17.23 -18.67 -27.25
C LYS A 254 -16.41 -19.75 -28.02
N ASP A 255 -15.97 -20.81 -27.32
CA ASP A 255 -15.25 -21.98 -27.87
C ASP A 255 -14.02 -21.68 -28.74
N ASN A 256 -13.58 -20.44 -28.80
CA ASN A 256 -12.45 -20.08 -29.61
C ASN A 256 -11.14 -20.46 -28.88
N LYS A 257 -10.30 -21.28 -29.51
CA LYS A 257 -8.96 -21.61 -29.02
C LYS A 257 -7.97 -20.46 -29.18
N TYR A 258 -8.32 -19.43 -29.92
CA TYR A 258 -7.52 -18.26 -30.18
C TYR A 258 -8.16 -17.06 -29.53
N ALA A 259 -7.32 -16.19 -28.96
CA ALA A 259 -7.79 -14.94 -28.39
C ALA A 259 -8.49 -14.10 -29.47
N SER A 260 -9.73 -13.67 -29.17
CA SER A 260 -10.50 -12.77 -30.05
C SER A 260 -10.04 -11.32 -29.86
N PHE A 261 -9.46 -11.02 -28.68
CA PHE A 261 -8.98 -9.69 -28.33
C PHE A 261 -7.91 -9.84 -27.22
N GLN A 262 -6.82 -9.12 -27.32
CA GLN A 262 -5.78 -9.12 -26.28
C GLN A 262 -4.94 -7.84 -26.30
N GLY A 263 -4.39 -7.46 -25.17
CA GLY A 263 -3.48 -6.33 -25.08
C GLY A 263 -3.04 -5.98 -23.65
N PRO A 264 -2.04 -5.10 -23.51
CA PRO A 264 -1.68 -4.50 -22.24
C PRO A 264 -2.88 -3.81 -21.60
N MET A 265 -2.96 -3.89 -20.29
CA MET A 265 -4.06 -3.37 -19.49
C MET A 265 -3.55 -2.45 -18.39
N SER A 266 -4.31 -1.41 -18.08
CA SER A 266 -4.11 -0.58 -16.89
C SER A 266 -5.35 -0.62 -16.02
N ILE A 267 -5.17 -0.90 -14.74
CA ILE A 267 -6.23 -0.91 -13.74
C ILE A 267 -6.34 0.48 -13.12
N LEU A 268 -7.43 1.17 -13.38
CA LEU A 268 -7.71 2.52 -12.92
C LEU A 268 -8.62 2.45 -11.69
N LEU A 269 -8.05 2.15 -10.52
CA LEU A 269 -8.81 1.97 -9.28
C LEU A 269 -9.73 3.15 -8.91
N PRO A 270 -9.30 4.43 -9.00
CA PRO A 270 -10.18 5.55 -8.68
C PRO A 270 -11.45 5.59 -9.51
N ASN A 271 -11.35 5.17 -10.77
CA ASN A 271 -12.45 5.16 -11.74
C ASN A 271 -13.15 3.81 -11.82
N ARG A 272 -12.64 2.78 -11.12
CA ARG A 272 -13.09 1.39 -11.24
C ARG A 272 -13.20 0.94 -12.71
N ALA A 273 -12.13 1.19 -13.45
CA ALA A 273 -12.08 0.92 -14.88
C ALA A 273 -10.80 0.20 -15.30
N LEU A 274 -10.90 -0.59 -16.37
CA LEU A 274 -9.81 -1.20 -17.09
C LEU A 274 -9.63 -0.42 -18.40
N LEU A 275 -8.42 0.03 -18.66
CA LEU A 275 -8.02 0.55 -19.96
C LEU A 275 -7.18 -0.51 -20.65
N ILE A 276 -7.65 -1.05 -21.77
CA ILE A 276 -6.99 -2.12 -22.51
C ILE A 276 -6.56 -1.54 -23.85
N ASN A 277 -5.26 -1.65 -24.16
CA ASN A 277 -4.68 -1.22 -25.43
C ASN A 277 -4.50 -2.45 -26.33
N PRO A 278 -5.32 -2.62 -27.39
CA PRO A 278 -5.28 -3.83 -28.21
C PRO A 278 -3.93 -4.01 -28.90
N ALA A 279 -3.44 -5.25 -28.92
CA ALA A 279 -2.17 -5.58 -29.56
C ALA A 279 -2.20 -5.46 -31.08
N ASP A 280 -3.40 -5.45 -31.69
CA ASP A 280 -3.61 -5.26 -33.14
C ASP A 280 -3.65 -3.78 -33.56
N GLY A 281 -3.52 -2.85 -32.62
CA GLY A 281 -3.55 -1.42 -32.88
C GLY A 281 -4.94 -0.82 -33.11
N SER A 282 -6.01 -1.57 -32.83
CA SER A 282 -7.37 -1.02 -32.79
C SER A 282 -7.56 -0.03 -31.63
N ASP A 283 -8.71 0.67 -31.62
CA ASP A 283 -9.00 1.67 -30.59
C ASP A 283 -8.97 1.05 -29.17
N PRO A 284 -8.45 1.78 -28.18
CA PRO A 284 -8.43 1.33 -26.79
C PRO A 284 -9.84 0.99 -26.28
N LEU A 285 -9.95 -0.11 -25.56
CA LEU A 285 -11.18 -0.53 -24.89
C LEU A 285 -11.18 -0.06 -23.45
N PHE A 286 -12.23 0.65 -23.05
CA PHE A 286 -12.45 1.11 -21.70
C PHE A 286 -13.63 0.34 -21.10
N LEU A 287 -13.39 -0.40 -20.01
CA LEU A 287 -14.40 -1.18 -19.31
C LEU A 287 -14.46 -0.77 -17.84
N TYR A 288 -15.65 -0.48 -17.36
CA TYR A 288 -15.89 -0.36 -15.93
C TYR A 288 -15.95 -1.76 -15.31
N PHE A 289 -15.48 -1.89 -14.08
CA PHE A 289 -15.52 -3.14 -13.36
C PHE A 289 -16.06 -2.95 -11.94
N ARG A 290 -16.62 -4.01 -11.40
CA ARG A 290 -16.88 -4.15 -9.97
C ARG A 290 -16.80 -5.62 -9.58
N PHE A 291 -16.44 -5.87 -8.33
CA PHE A 291 -16.63 -7.18 -7.74
C PHE A 291 -18.00 -7.25 -7.08
N TYR A 292 -18.63 -8.40 -7.17
CA TYR A 292 -19.92 -8.69 -6.59
C TYR A 292 -19.87 -9.98 -5.79
N TYR A 293 -20.21 -9.94 -4.51
CA TYR A 293 -20.37 -11.10 -3.65
C TYR A 293 -21.83 -11.55 -3.64
N SER A 294 -22.08 -12.79 -4.07
CA SER A 294 -23.40 -13.42 -4.00
C SER A 294 -23.54 -14.21 -2.72
N LYS A 295 -24.50 -13.82 -1.87
CA LYS A 295 -24.81 -14.54 -0.62
C LYS A 295 -25.37 -15.96 -0.87
N ASP A 296 -26.03 -16.16 -2.01
CA ASP A 296 -26.67 -17.45 -2.33
C ASP A 296 -25.65 -18.51 -2.75
N SER A 297 -24.64 -18.11 -3.49
CA SER A 297 -23.56 -19.01 -3.94
C SER A 297 -22.31 -18.92 -3.09
N GLU A 298 -22.23 -17.94 -2.19
CA GLU A 298 -21.04 -17.63 -1.38
C GLU A 298 -19.78 -17.39 -2.22
N LYS A 299 -19.94 -16.79 -3.42
CA LYS A 299 -18.86 -16.55 -4.37
C LYS A 299 -18.71 -15.08 -4.71
N VAL A 300 -17.49 -14.70 -5.06
CA VAL A 300 -17.14 -13.40 -5.63
C VAL A 300 -17.09 -13.51 -7.16
N TYR A 301 -17.72 -12.57 -7.81
CA TYR A 301 -17.78 -12.45 -9.27
C TYR A 301 -17.14 -11.13 -9.70
N LEU A 302 -16.53 -11.12 -10.88
CA LEU A 302 -16.12 -9.92 -11.58
C LEU A 302 -17.20 -9.53 -12.58
N GLU A 303 -17.71 -8.29 -12.49
CA GLU A 303 -18.63 -7.74 -13.46
C GLU A 303 -17.93 -6.67 -14.29
N LEU A 304 -18.05 -6.78 -15.61
CA LEU A 304 -17.53 -5.83 -16.59
C LEU A 304 -18.65 -5.17 -17.35
N SER A 305 -18.56 -3.84 -17.54
CA SER A 305 -19.55 -3.04 -18.26
C SER A 305 -18.86 -1.97 -19.11
N LYS A 306 -19.51 -1.56 -20.20
CA LYS A 306 -19.08 -0.40 -21.00
C LYS A 306 -19.50 0.93 -20.41
N ASP A 307 -20.45 0.92 -19.45
CA ASP A 307 -20.91 2.12 -18.75
C ASP A 307 -20.78 1.98 -17.23
N ASN A 308 -20.61 3.08 -16.53
CA ASN A 308 -20.39 3.10 -15.07
C ASN A 308 -21.68 2.89 -14.26
N SER A 309 -22.84 2.86 -14.89
CA SER A 309 -24.12 2.58 -14.24
C SER A 309 -24.39 1.08 -14.11
N PHE A 310 -23.62 0.27 -14.82
CA PHE A 310 -23.80 -1.19 -14.90
C PHE A 310 -25.23 -1.58 -15.33
N THR A 311 -25.82 -0.79 -16.25
CA THR A 311 -27.13 -1.11 -16.86
C THR A 311 -27.01 -2.38 -17.69
N GLU A 312 -25.90 -2.49 -18.42
CA GLU A 312 -25.54 -3.66 -19.20
C GLU A 312 -24.17 -4.15 -18.73
N TYR A 313 -24.08 -5.41 -18.30
CA TYR A 313 -22.82 -5.98 -17.83
C TYR A 313 -22.76 -7.47 -18.10
N THR A 314 -21.55 -8.00 -18.14
CA THR A 314 -21.26 -9.44 -18.12
C THR A 314 -20.65 -9.79 -16.78
N ARG A 315 -21.16 -10.83 -16.14
CA ARG A 315 -20.66 -11.38 -14.88
C ARG A 315 -19.78 -12.60 -15.17
N TYR A 316 -18.63 -12.62 -14.56
CA TYR A 316 -17.63 -13.65 -14.68
C TYR A 316 -17.37 -14.32 -13.33
N GLU A 317 -17.34 -15.65 -13.34
CA GLU A 317 -16.93 -16.49 -12.21
C GLU A 317 -15.44 -16.81 -12.33
N PHE A 318 -14.73 -16.78 -11.23
CA PHE A 318 -13.32 -17.16 -11.15
C PHE A 318 -13.17 -18.68 -11.39
N VAL A 319 -12.24 -19.05 -12.25
CA VAL A 319 -11.97 -20.45 -12.59
C VAL A 319 -10.69 -20.95 -11.93
N THR A 320 -9.60 -20.22 -12.09
CA THR A 320 -8.28 -20.59 -11.57
C THR A 320 -7.29 -19.43 -11.67
N THR A 321 -6.25 -19.46 -10.86
CA THR A 321 -5.03 -18.65 -11.04
C THR A 321 -4.27 -19.11 -12.29
N LEU A 322 -3.60 -18.20 -12.97
CA LEU A 322 -2.81 -18.47 -14.18
C LEU A 322 -1.34 -18.68 -13.83
#